data_62129c6c12fdb74a5a62c6f9e9b20cfe
#
_entry.id   62129c6c12fdb74a5a62c6f9e9b20cfe
#
_cell.length_a   1.000
_cell.length_b   1.000
_cell.length_c   1.000
_cell.angle_alpha   90.00
_cell.angle_beta   90.00
_cell.angle_gamma   90.00
#
_symmetry.space_group_name_H-M   'P 1'
#
loop_
_entity.id
_entity.type
_entity.pdbx_description
1 polymer ?
#
loop_
_entity_poly.entity_id
_entity_poly.type
_entity_poly.pdbx_seq_one_letter_code
_entity_poly.pdbx_strand_id
1 'polypeptide(L)'
;MSALVQAQLKNFKGMQMRSIGPAVTSGRVTAIDVNQQQGIMYVGSASGGLWKSESWGTHWTPIFDEQVVSSIGAVKVSKLHPDIVWVGTGEGNPRNSQTSGRGIFQSRDAGKTWKCMGLEETKTIHRICMDGHDNVYAAAMGSAWGPNPDRGVFYYNVALGQWKKILFVNDSTGCADLVMDPLNDQKLFAAMWQYERKPWNFNSGGKGSGLHMTVDGGTTWKRLGEKEGLPKGHLGRVGIAIAPSNSRVVYAMIESKVTALYKSEDGGANWKMVTDKGVGDRPFYYSEFYVDPANENHLIYLHSIVSESIDGGKNWTTMLPYYGVHPDHHALWWNPTNPMEIWEGNDGGLNVSRDGGKNWEFIPNLPLGQFYHINYDLQVPYHVYGGLQDNGTWKGPAYVWHSDGILDSDWQELYFGDGFDAIPDASEDNWVYLL
;
A
#
# COMPACT_ATOMS: atom_id res chain seq x y z
N MET A 1 -15.05 19.91 16.10
CA MET A 1 -16.21 19.97 15.18
C MET A 1 -17.17 21.02 15.70
N SER A 2 -17.64 21.92 14.84
CA SER A 2 -18.60 22.94 15.26
C SER A 2 -19.96 22.31 15.59
N ALA A 3 -20.74 22.94 16.46
CA ALA A 3 -22.08 22.49 16.84
C ALA A 3 -23.02 22.29 15.64
N LEU A 4 -22.81 23.02 14.55
CA LEU A 4 -23.52 22.89 13.27
C LEU A 4 -23.26 21.53 12.59
N VAL A 5 -22.01 21.05 12.56
CA VAL A 5 -21.67 19.75 11.98
C VAL A 5 -22.26 18.60 12.79
N GLN A 6 -22.28 18.73 14.14
CA GLN A 6 -22.95 17.74 14.99
C GLN A 6 -24.48 17.72 14.84
N ALA A 7 -25.09 18.86 14.58
CA ALA A 7 -26.54 18.94 14.33
C ALA A 7 -26.91 18.30 12.98
N GLN A 8 -26.11 18.51 11.94
CA GLN A 8 -26.32 17.87 10.63
C GLN A 8 -26.18 16.36 10.70
N LEU A 9 -25.14 15.83 11.38
CA LEU A 9 -24.96 14.40 11.55
C LEU A 9 -26.11 13.71 12.32
N LYS A 10 -26.78 14.40 13.23
CA LYS A 10 -27.95 13.87 13.91
C LYS A 10 -29.16 13.65 12.97
N ASN A 11 -29.31 14.46 11.93
CA ASN A 11 -30.40 14.33 10.97
C ASN A 11 -30.22 13.14 10.00
N PHE A 12 -29.00 12.62 9.88
CA PHE A 12 -28.68 11.48 8.99
C PHE A 12 -28.58 10.13 9.72
N LYS A 13 -28.87 10.08 11.03
CA LYS A 13 -28.77 8.84 11.83
C LYS A 13 -29.66 7.69 11.34
N GLY A 14 -30.68 7.95 10.55
CA GLY A 14 -31.55 6.95 9.96
C GLY A 14 -31.18 6.54 8.53
N MET A 15 -30.16 7.16 7.95
CA MET A 15 -29.70 6.83 6.60
C MET A 15 -28.64 5.73 6.68
N GLN A 16 -28.85 4.67 5.92
CA GLN A 16 -27.85 3.59 5.75
C GLN A 16 -27.23 3.71 4.37
N MET A 17 -25.91 3.64 4.32
CA MET A 17 -25.21 3.49 3.05
C MET A 17 -25.45 2.08 2.50
N ARG A 18 -25.64 1.98 1.18
CA ARG A 18 -25.68 0.70 0.48
C ARG A 18 -24.72 0.72 -0.69
N SER A 19 -24.16 -0.41 -1.01
CA SER A 19 -23.43 -0.59 -2.24
C SER A 19 -24.39 -0.48 -3.43
N ILE A 20 -24.00 0.26 -4.46
CA ILE A 20 -24.78 0.39 -5.70
C ILE A 20 -24.25 -0.50 -6.81
N GLY A 21 -23.39 -1.42 -6.48
CA GLY A 21 -22.99 -2.47 -7.38
C GLY A 21 -21.51 -2.76 -7.37
N PRO A 22 -21.14 -3.82 -8.06
CA PRO A 22 -19.77 -4.15 -8.35
C PRO A 22 -19.15 -3.09 -9.26
N ALA A 23 -17.85 -2.88 -9.13
CA ALA A 23 -17.09 -2.18 -10.15
C ALA A 23 -16.50 -3.22 -11.11
N VAL A 24 -16.58 -2.97 -12.40
CA VAL A 24 -15.98 -3.84 -13.43
C VAL A 24 -14.45 -3.83 -13.35
N THR A 25 -13.88 -2.73 -12.86
CA THR A 25 -12.50 -2.62 -12.39
C THR A 25 -12.50 -2.34 -10.89
N SER A 26 -11.43 -2.71 -10.22
CA SER A 26 -11.23 -2.37 -8.82
C SER A 26 -10.40 -1.09 -8.68
N GLY A 27 -10.10 -0.65 -7.47
CA GLY A 27 -9.25 0.51 -7.19
C GLY A 27 -7.90 0.08 -6.62
N ARG A 28 -7.06 1.08 -6.32
CA ARG A 28 -5.69 0.86 -5.86
C ARG A 28 -5.62 0.02 -4.60
N VAL A 29 -4.92 -1.12 -4.71
CA VAL A 29 -4.56 -1.99 -3.60
C VAL A 29 -3.16 -1.60 -3.10
N THR A 30 -3.05 -1.28 -1.81
CA THR A 30 -1.82 -0.74 -1.19
C THR A 30 -1.14 -1.69 -0.23
N ALA A 31 -1.85 -2.70 0.26
CA ALA A 31 -1.33 -3.64 1.23
C ALA A 31 -2.03 -4.99 1.14
N ILE A 32 -1.25 -6.07 1.29
CA ILE A 32 -1.74 -7.45 1.35
C ILE A 32 -1.01 -8.16 2.48
N ASP A 33 -1.73 -8.82 3.38
CA ASP A 33 -1.15 -9.81 4.30
C ASP A 33 -2.13 -10.96 4.55
N VAL A 34 -1.61 -12.13 4.90
CA VAL A 34 -2.37 -13.37 4.97
C VAL A 34 -2.10 -14.10 6.28
N ASN A 35 -3.18 -14.45 6.97
CA ASN A 35 -3.14 -15.47 8.00
C ASN A 35 -3.11 -16.85 7.33
N GLN A 36 -1.91 -17.41 7.17
CA GLN A 36 -1.73 -18.69 6.49
C GLN A 36 -2.34 -19.89 7.23
N GLN A 37 -2.41 -19.84 8.56
CA GLN A 37 -2.94 -20.93 9.36
C GLN A 37 -4.44 -21.16 9.11
N GLN A 38 -5.17 -20.07 8.87
CA GLN A 38 -6.62 -20.10 8.67
C GLN A 38 -7.03 -19.82 7.21
N GLY A 39 -6.09 -19.46 6.34
CA GLY A 39 -6.39 -19.10 4.96
C GLY A 39 -7.14 -17.77 4.82
N ILE A 40 -6.93 -16.84 5.75
CA ILE A 40 -7.62 -15.55 5.75
C ILE A 40 -6.71 -14.47 5.14
N MET A 41 -7.20 -13.83 4.10
CA MET A 41 -6.51 -12.73 3.42
C MET A 41 -7.08 -11.38 3.83
N TYR A 42 -6.19 -10.40 4.01
CA TYR A 42 -6.52 -9.00 4.26
C TYR A 42 -5.92 -8.14 3.15
N VAL A 43 -6.76 -7.31 2.53
CA VAL A 43 -6.38 -6.42 1.43
C VAL A 43 -6.76 -4.99 1.79
N GLY A 44 -5.76 -4.12 1.86
CA GLY A 44 -5.92 -2.69 2.10
C GLY A 44 -5.91 -1.91 0.81
N SER A 45 -6.75 -0.88 0.73
CA SER A 45 -6.84 0.00 -0.42
C SER A 45 -6.48 1.45 -0.09
N ALA A 46 -6.12 2.22 -1.11
CA ALA A 46 -5.77 3.63 -0.95
C ALA A 46 -6.92 4.48 -0.39
N SER A 47 -8.18 4.14 -0.70
CA SER A 47 -9.35 4.94 -0.31
C SER A 47 -10.64 4.13 -0.05
N GLY A 48 -10.60 2.81 -0.11
CA GLY A 48 -11.77 1.91 0.03
C GLY A 48 -11.74 1.02 1.29
N GLY A 49 -10.93 1.35 2.28
CA GLY A 49 -10.84 0.60 3.53
C GLY A 49 -10.06 -0.71 3.46
N LEU A 50 -10.34 -1.59 4.42
CA LEU A 50 -9.74 -2.91 4.53
C LEU A 50 -10.78 -3.99 4.24
N TRP A 51 -10.39 -4.93 3.39
CA TRP A 51 -11.21 -6.05 2.95
C TRP A 51 -10.63 -7.36 3.44
N LYS A 52 -11.53 -8.30 3.79
CA LYS A 52 -11.19 -9.63 4.28
C LYS A 52 -11.80 -10.69 3.37
N SER A 53 -11.02 -11.70 3.04
CA SER A 53 -11.51 -12.92 2.40
C SER A 53 -11.12 -14.14 3.22
N GLU A 54 -12.10 -15.01 3.50
CA GLU A 54 -11.91 -16.32 4.13
C GLU A 54 -11.99 -17.45 3.09
N SER A 55 -11.96 -17.10 1.81
CA SER A 55 -12.17 -18.02 0.68
C SER A 55 -11.17 -17.76 -0.46
N TRP A 56 -9.98 -17.25 -0.15
CA TRP A 56 -8.92 -16.98 -1.12
C TRP A 56 -9.42 -16.14 -2.32
N GLY A 57 -10.07 -15.00 -2.01
CA GLY A 57 -10.53 -14.04 -3.02
C GLY A 57 -11.89 -14.34 -3.65
N THR A 58 -12.54 -15.46 -3.32
CA THR A 58 -13.86 -15.80 -3.87
C THR A 58 -14.98 -14.92 -3.30
N HIS A 59 -14.86 -14.51 -2.05
CA HIS A 59 -15.78 -13.58 -1.38
C HIS A 59 -15.02 -12.58 -0.53
N TRP A 60 -15.46 -11.32 -0.57
CA TRP A 60 -14.87 -10.22 0.16
C TRP A 60 -15.87 -9.58 1.12
N THR A 61 -15.42 -9.28 2.32
CA THR A 61 -16.19 -8.57 3.34
C THR A 61 -15.44 -7.29 3.72
N PRO A 62 -16.06 -6.10 3.61
CA PRO A 62 -15.48 -4.88 4.15
C PRO A 62 -15.49 -4.97 5.68
N ILE A 63 -14.36 -4.71 6.31
CA ILE A 63 -14.20 -4.87 7.76
C ILE A 63 -13.70 -3.60 8.46
N PHE A 64 -13.65 -2.48 7.76
CA PHE A 64 -13.09 -1.23 8.29
C PHE A 64 -14.02 -0.01 8.12
N ASP A 65 -15.24 -0.20 7.64
CA ASP A 65 -16.20 0.85 7.28
C ASP A 65 -16.67 1.70 8.47
N GLU A 66 -16.66 1.11 9.67
CA GLU A 66 -17.01 1.83 10.92
C GLU A 66 -15.88 2.77 11.40
N GLN A 67 -14.72 2.76 10.74
CA GLN A 67 -13.58 3.56 11.17
C GLN A 67 -13.62 4.97 10.54
N VAL A 68 -12.92 5.91 11.21
CA VAL A 68 -12.89 7.33 10.80
C VAL A 68 -12.01 7.60 9.58
N VAL A 69 -11.45 6.58 8.97
CA VAL A 69 -10.51 6.65 7.86
C VAL A 69 -10.63 5.41 6.99
N SER A 70 -10.55 5.59 5.68
CA SER A 70 -10.64 4.51 4.68
C SER A 70 -9.33 4.30 3.91
N SER A 71 -8.30 5.09 4.15
CA SER A 71 -7.00 4.95 3.49
C SER A 71 -6.10 4.01 4.28
N ILE A 72 -5.69 2.91 3.67
CA ILE A 72 -4.82 1.90 4.28
C ILE A 72 -3.43 2.00 3.66
N GLY A 73 -2.40 2.09 4.52
CA GLY A 73 -1.00 2.10 4.10
C GLY A 73 -0.29 0.78 4.35
N ALA A 74 -0.72 0.06 5.40
CA ALA A 74 -0.13 -1.23 5.76
C ALA A 74 -1.14 -2.12 6.47
N VAL A 75 -1.03 -3.43 6.28
CA VAL A 75 -1.71 -4.45 7.08
C VAL A 75 -0.69 -5.47 7.55
N LYS A 76 -0.83 -5.94 8.80
CA LYS A 76 0.04 -6.98 9.36
C LYS A 76 -0.71 -7.90 10.30
N VAL A 77 -0.66 -9.20 9.99
CA VAL A 77 -1.23 -10.27 10.81
C VAL A 77 -0.15 -10.81 11.75
N SER A 78 -0.49 -11.01 13.02
CA SER A 78 0.41 -11.68 13.96
C SER A 78 0.63 -13.14 13.57
N LYS A 79 1.90 -13.56 13.60
CA LYS A 79 2.25 -14.97 13.40
C LYS A 79 1.97 -15.83 14.64
N LEU A 80 2.02 -15.24 15.85
CA LEU A 80 1.76 -15.93 17.12
C LEU A 80 0.27 -16.05 17.39
N HIS A 81 -0.47 -14.96 17.16
CA HIS A 81 -1.89 -14.84 17.45
C HIS A 81 -2.63 -14.38 16.20
N PRO A 82 -2.98 -15.30 15.27
CA PRO A 82 -3.51 -14.94 13.95
C PRO A 82 -4.82 -14.13 13.93
N ASP A 83 -5.52 -14.07 15.05
CA ASP A 83 -6.68 -13.18 15.23
C ASP A 83 -6.29 -11.72 15.52
N ILE A 84 -5.00 -11.46 15.79
CA ILE A 84 -4.47 -10.12 15.96
C ILE A 84 -4.04 -9.57 14.60
N VAL A 85 -4.69 -8.48 14.19
CA VAL A 85 -4.40 -7.77 12.94
C VAL A 85 -4.12 -6.31 13.26
N TRP A 86 -3.05 -5.78 12.68
CA TRP A 86 -2.69 -4.38 12.77
C TRP A 86 -2.83 -3.70 11.42
N VAL A 87 -3.33 -2.46 11.43
CA VAL A 87 -3.56 -1.65 10.24
C VAL A 87 -2.96 -0.26 10.43
N GLY A 88 -2.00 0.08 9.60
CA GLY A 88 -1.46 1.42 9.45
C GLY A 88 -2.27 2.18 8.40
N THR A 89 -2.70 3.39 8.72
CA THR A 89 -3.55 4.18 7.84
C THR A 89 -2.78 5.29 7.13
N GLY A 90 -3.30 5.73 5.98
CA GLY A 90 -2.69 6.74 5.11
C GLY A 90 -1.87 6.13 3.99
N GLU A 91 -2.07 6.61 2.78
CA GLU A 91 -1.39 6.12 1.57
C GLU A 91 0.09 6.49 1.57
N GLY A 92 0.96 5.50 1.38
CA GLY A 92 2.42 5.65 1.43
C GLY A 92 3.09 5.96 0.08
N ASN A 93 2.36 5.83 -1.02
CA ASN A 93 2.87 6.14 -2.36
C ASN A 93 2.42 7.55 -2.77
N PRO A 94 3.30 8.56 -2.73
CA PRO A 94 2.88 9.95 -2.88
C PRO A 94 2.44 10.26 -4.30
N ARG A 95 1.15 10.53 -4.44
CA ARG A 95 0.49 11.03 -5.65
C ARG A 95 -0.11 12.41 -5.39
N ASN A 96 -0.72 13.02 -6.42
CA ASN A 96 -1.44 14.29 -6.26
C ASN A 96 -2.67 14.17 -5.36
N SER A 97 -3.28 12.99 -5.33
CA SER A 97 -4.49 12.63 -4.58
C SER A 97 -4.22 11.81 -3.31
N GLN A 98 -3.04 11.95 -2.72
CA GLN A 98 -2.65 11.20 -1.53
C GLN A 98 -3.59 11.46 -0.34
N THR A 99 -4.16 10.38 0.21
CA THR A 99 -5.08 10.44 1.35
C THR A 99 -4.33 10.22 2.67
N SER A 100 -4.52 11.16 3.61
CA SER A 100 -3.93 11.06 4.95
C SER A 100 -4.68 10.05 5.82
N GLY A 101 -3.94 9.32 6.64
CA GLY A 101 -4.45 8.42 7.65
C GLY A 101 -4.77 9.09 8.99
N ARG A 102 -5.15 8.26 9.95
CA ARG A 102 -5.52 8.61 11.32
C ARG A 102 -4.87 7.66 12.34
N GLY A 103 -3.57 7.37 12.16
CA GLY A 103 -2.81 6.51 13.06
C GLY A 103 -2.89 5.03 12.73
N ILE A 104 -2.78 4.21 13.77
CA ILE A 104 -2.72 2.75 13.68
C ILE A 104 -3.85 2.10 14.47
N PHE A 105 -4.41 1.02 13.91
CA PHE A 105 -5.53 0.30 14.49
C PHE A 105 -5.15 -1.16 14.75
N GLN A 106 -5.76 -1.75 15.76
CA GLN A 106 -5.64 -3.17 16.09
C GLN A 106 -7.00 -3.83 16.17
N SER A 107 -7.13 -5.00 15.56
CA SER A 107 -8.16 -5.99 15.86
C SER A 107 -7.57 -7.13 16.66
N ARG A 108 -8.37 -7.75 17.53
CA ARG A 108 -8.04 -8.96 18.30
C ARG A 108 -9.00 -10.11 18.04
N ASP A 109 -9.86 -9.96 17.04
CA ASP A 109 -10.93 -10.89 16.67
C ASP A 109 -11.03 -11.08 15.15
N ALA A 110 -9.86 -11.11 14.51
CA ALA A 110 -9.71 -11.30 13.06
C ALA A 110 -10.49 -10.27 12.22
N GLY A 111 -10.52 -9.01 12.68
CA GLY A 111 -11.09 -7.88 11.96
C GLY A 111 -12.57 -7.62 12.23
N LYS A 112 -13.20 -8.28 13.19
CA LYS A 112 -14.61 -8.02 13.56
C LYS A 112 -14.78 -6.69 14.28
N THR A 113 -13.82 -6.34 15.16
CA THR A 113 -13.79 -5.06 15.85
C THR A 113 -12.41 -4.42 15.79
N TRP A 114 -12.36 -3.10 15.84
CA TRP A 114 -11.14 -2.32 15.71
C TRP A 114 -10.99 -1.30 16.83
N LYS A 115 -9.77 -1.14 17.31
CA LYS A 115 -9.39 -0.12 18.29
C LYS A 115 -8.28 0.74 17.71
N CYS A 116 -8.45 2.07 17.75
CA CYS A 116 -7.35 2.99 17.48
C CYS A 116 -6.30 2.86 18.60
N MET A 117 -5.07 2.62 18.22
CA MET A 117 -3.94 2.39 19.12
C MET A 117 -3.01 3.61 19.20
N GLY A 118 -3.41 4.75 18.62
CA GLY A 118 -2.67 6.00 18.65
C GLY A 118 -1.96 6.31 17.33
N LEU A 119 -0.99 7.20 17.40
CA LEU A 119 -0.19 7.70 16.27
C LEU A 119 -1.00 8.48 15.22
N GLU A 120 -2.11 9.14 15.60
CA GLU A 120 -3.03 9.83 14.70
C GLU A 120 -2.34 10.96 13.92
N GLU A 121 -1.33 11.58 14.52
CA GLU A 121 -0.61 12.71 13.91
C GLU A 121 0.50 12.29 12.94
N THR A 122 0.79 10.99 12.84
CA THR A 122 1.78 10.47 11.87
C THR A 122 1.32 10.62 10.41
N LYS A 123 0.04 10.80 10.16
CA LYS A 123 -0.64 10.98 8.86
C LYS A 123 -0.50 9.82 7.89
N THR A 124 0.64 9.12 7.88
CA THR A 124 0.88 7.98 6.99
C THR A 124 1.74 6.94 7.69
N ILE A 125 1.23 5.73 7.82
CA ILE A 125 1.97 4.55 8.29
C ILE A 125 1.97 3.53 7.15
N HIS A 126 3.14 3.40 6.50
CA HIS A 126 3.30 2.64 5.27
C HIS A 126 3.82 1.21 5.46
N ARG A 127 4.49 0.94 6.60
CA ARG A 127 4.97 -0.41 6.93
C ARG A 127 4.77 -0.72 8.40
N ILE A 128 4.49 -1.99 8.66
CA ILE A 128 4.38 -2.56 10.00
C ILE A 128 5.20 -3.84 10.04
N CYS A 129 6.09 -3.96 11.02
CA CYS A 129 6.76 -5.21 11.37
C CYS A 129 6.31 -5.65 12.78
N MET A 130 6.34 -6.96 13.02
CA MET A 130 6.08 -7.53 14.34
C MET A 130 7.20 -8.50 14.71
N ASP A 131 7.68 -8.42 15.95
CA ASP A 131 8.66 -9.35 16.48
C ASP A 131 8.02 -10.65 17.00
N GLY A 132 8.86 -11.58 17.46
CA GLY A 132 8.43 -12.86 18.02
C GLY A 132 7.65 -12.79 19.33
N HIS A 133 7.36 -11.59 19.85
CA HIS A 133 6.57 -11.31 21.04
C HIS A 133 5.34 -10.44 20.75
N ASP A 134 4.98 -10.27 19.47
CA ASP A 134 3.92 -9.38 18.99
C ASP A 134 4.15 -7.89 19.28
N ASN A 135 5.35 -7.46 19.68
CA ASN A 135 5.65 -6.05 19.68
C ASN A 135 5.67 -5.51 18.25
N VAL A 136 5.24 -4.25 18.10
CA VAL A 136 4.99 -3.67 16.77
C VAL A 136 5.96 -2.53 16.49
N TYR A 137 6.48 -2.55 15.27
CA TYR A 137 7.29 -1.47 14.71
C TYR A 137 6.50 -0.84 13.57
N ALA A 138 6.26 0.46 13.65
CA ALA A 138 5.50 1.22 12.66
C ALA A 138 6.39 2.25 11.96
N ALA A 139 6.42 2.21 10.63
CA ALA A 139 7.11 3.18 9.79
C ALA A 139 6.19 4.36 9.49
N ALA A 140 6.43 5.49 10.12
CA ALA A 140 5.67 6.72 9.94
C ALA A 140 6.36 7.65 8.94
N MET A 141 5.70 7.85 7.79
CA MET A 141 6.18 8.77 6.75
C MET A 141 5.89 10.23 7.09
N GLY A 142 4.85 10.50 7.88
CA GLY A 142 4.39 11.85 8.18
C GLY A 142 3.50 12.45 7.08
N SER A 143 3.23 13.75 7.19
CA SER A 143 2.48 14.49 6.17
C SER A 143 3.30 14.68 4.90
N ALA A 144 2.75 14.41 3.74
CA ALA A 144 3.39 14.74 2.46
C ALA A 144 3.47 16.25 2.20
N TRP A 145 2.59 17.03 2.82
CA TRP A 145 2.34 18.44 2.50
C TRP A 145 3.21 19.43 3.27
N GLY A 146 4.01 18.97 4.21
CA GLY A 146 4.91 19.80 4.99
C GLY A 146 5.57 19.08 6.15
N PRO A 147 6.45 19.77 6.89
CA PRO A 147 7.13 19.24 8.05
C PRO A 147 6.14 18.74 9.11
N ASN A 148 6.50 17.65 9.78
CA ASN A 148 5.68 17.03 10.80
C ASN A 148 6.60 16.31 11.80
N PRO A 149 6.51 16.59 13.12
CA PRO A 149 7.39 15.98 14.13
C PRO A 149 7.08 14.48 14.37
N ASP A 150 5.93 14.00 13.90
CA ASP A 150 5.48 12.62 14.13
C ASP A 150 5.89 11.69 12.96
N ARG A 151 7.12 11.85 12.51
CA ARG A 151 7.80 11.01 11.51
C ARG A 151 8.79 10.07 12.17
N GLY A 152 9.17 8.99 11.49
CA GLY A 152 10.23 8.07 11.90
C GLY A 152 9.74 6.66 12.17
N VAL A 153 10.44 5.94 13.06
CA VAL A 153 10.04 4.59 13.46
C VAL A 153 9.54 4.63 14.90
N PHE A 154 8.35 4.04 15.11
CA PHE A 154 7.73 3.88 16.40
C PHE A 154 7.70 2.41 16.79
N TYR A 155 7.96 2.13 18.07
CA TYR A 155 7.91 0.82 18.68
C TYR A 155 6.80 0.76 19.71
N TYR A 156 5.92 -0.23 19.62
CA TYR A 156 4.89 -0.52 20.59
C TYR A 156 5.28 -1.76 21.40
N ASN A 157 5.47 -1.57 22.70
CA ASN A 157 5.66 -2.68 23.60
C ASN A 157 4.31 -3.20 24.06
N VAL A 158 3.96 -4.43 23.70
CA VAL A 158 2.66 -5.03 24.01
C VAL A 158 2.46 -5.21 25.50
N ALA A 159 3.50 -5.57 26.25
CA ALA A 159 3.41 -5.75 27.71
C ALA A 159 3.19 -4.44 28.48
N LEU A 160 3.75 -3.34 27.97
CA LEU A 160 3.61 -2.01 28.59
C LEU A 160 2.41 -1.23 28.01
N GLY A 161 1.89 -1.61 26.84
CA GLY A 161 0.81 -0.91 26.18
C GLY A 161 1.17 0.51 25.71
N GLN A 162 2.43 0.76 25.36
CA GLN A 162 2.95 2.10 25.10
C GLN A 162 3.78 2.18 23.82
N TRP A 163 3.65 3.30 23.11
CA TRP A 163 4.49 3.67 21.97
C TRP A 163 5.75 4.42 22.43
N LYS A 164 6.86 4.14 21.78
CA LYS A 164 8.11 4.89 21.86
C LYS A 164 8.60 5.20 20.45
N LYS A 165 8.96 6.45 20.18
CA LYS A 165 9.69 6.80 18.96
C LYS A 165 11.14 6.37 19.11
N ILE A 166 11.59 5.42 18.28
CA ILE A 166 12.92 4.79 18.39
C ILE A 166 13.90 5.25 17.30
N LEU A 167 13.41 5.83 16.21
CA LEU A 167 14.25 6.48 15.21
C LEU A 167 13.56 7.75 14.73
N PHE A 168 14.27 8.86 14.84
CA PHE A 168 13.85 10.18 14.36
C PHE A 168 15.05 10.93 13.78
N VAL A 169 14.93 11.44 12.56
CA VAL A 169 16.00 12.22 11.91
C VAL A 169 15.70 13.71 12.01
N ASN A 170 14.58 14.15 11.50
CA ASN A 170 14.04 15.52 11.58
C ASN A 170 12.56 15.51 11.13
N ASP A 171 11.89 16.66 11.23
CA ASP A 171 10.49 16.86 10.90
C ASP A 171 10.12 16.75 9.40
N SER A 172 11.14 16.72 8.53
CA SER A 172 10.96 16.59 7.08
C SER A 172 11.30 15.18 6.57
N THR A 173 11.77 14.28 7.47
CA THR A 173 12.24 12.94 7.11
C THR A 173 11.43 11.86 7.82
N GLY A 174 10.64 11.11 7.06
CA GLY A 174 9.86 9.96 7.54
C GLY A 174 10.49 8.62 7.22
N CYS A 175 9.91 7.54 7.72
CA CYS A 175 10.30 6.19 7.38
C CYS A 175 9.42 5.68 6.23
N ALA A 176 10.00 5.50 5.04
CA ALA A 176 9.29 5.06 3.84
C ALA A 176 9.25 3.53 3.70
N ASP A 177 10.24 2.83 4.26
CA ASP A 177 10.25 1.38 4.28
C ASP A 177 10.90 0.87 5.57
N LEU A 178 10.41 -0.27 6.08
CA LEU A 178 10.86 -0.88 7.33
C LEU A 178 10.78 -2.40 7.18
N VAL A 179 11.92 -3.06 7.29
CA VAL A 179 12.01 -4.51 7.13
C VAL A 179 12.73 -5.12 8.34
N MET A 180 12.11 -6.15 8.91
CA MET A 180 12.69 -6.96 9.99
C MET A 180 13.31 -8.23 9.39
N ASP A 181 14.46 -8.62 9.89
CA ASP A 181 15.10 -9.88 9.52
C ASP A 181 14.21 -11.06 9.97
N PRO A 182 13.76 -11.90 9.03
CA PRO A 182 12.82 -12.99 9.34
C PRO A 182 13.40 -14.07 10.26
N LEU A 183 14.73 -14.12 10.41
CA LEU A 183 15.45 -15.07 11.26
C LEU A 183 16.02 -14.43 12.55
N ASN A 184 15.97 -13.08 12.66
CA ASN A 184 16.47 -12.34 13.83
C ASN A 184 15.68 -11.05 14.01
N ASP A 185 14.67 -11.06 14.86
CA ASP A 185 13.78 -9.94 15.14
C ASP A 185 14.45 -8.72 15.82
N GLN A 186 15.70 -8.89 16.31
CA GLN A 186 16.50 -7.78 16.81
C GLN A 186 17.14 -6.96 15.69
N LYS A 187 17.12 -7.47 14.45
CA LYS A 187 17.72 -6.79 13.31
C LYS A 187 16.64 -6.23 12.39
N LEU A 188 16.70 -4.90 12.19
CA LEU A 188 15.81 -4.20 11.28
C LEU A 188 16.59 -3.21 10.41
N PHE A 189 16.01 -2.95 9.24
CA PHE A 189 16.43 -1.84 8.37
C PHE A 189 15.30 -0.83 8.25
N ALA A 190 15.62 0.45 8.32
CA ALA A 190 14.70 1.56 8.14
C ALA A 190 15.19 2.48 7.02
N ALA A 191 14.40 2.66 5.99
CA ALA A 191 14.63 3.60 4.91
C ALA A 191 14.05 4.96 5.28
N MET A 192 14.89 5.87 5.74
CA MET A 192 14.49 7.22 6.08
C MET A 192 14.48 8.07 4.82
N TRP A 193 13.39 8.76 4.56
CA TRP A 193 13.16 9.54 3.35
C TRP A 193 12.71 10.96 3.67
N GLN A 194 13.51 11.93 3.24
CA GLN A 194 13.16 13.35 3.26
C GLN A 194 12.37 13.64 1.99
N TYR A 195 11.08 14.04 2.14
CA TYR A 195 10.22 14.31 1.00
C TYR A 195 9.16 15.36 1.35
N GLU A 196 8.71 16.06 0.32
CA GLU A 196 7.61 17.02 0.41
C GLU A 196 6.88 17.11 -0.93
N ARG A 197 5.55 17.15 -0.87
CA ARG A 197 4.66 17.37 -2.02
C ARG A 197 4.01 18.74 -1.91
N LYS A 198 4.07 19.49 -2.99
CA LYS A 198 3.28 20.73 -3.18
C LYS A 198 2.51 20.62 -4.49
N PRO A 199 1.42 21.37 -4.71
CA PRO A 199 0.67 21.30 -5.97
C PRO A 199 1.53 21.53 -7.21
N TRP A 200 2.60 22.30 -7.09
CA TRP A 200 3.51 22.68 -8.19
C TRP A 200 4.90 22.04 -8.11
N ASN A 201 5.21 21.27 -7.07
CA ASN A 201 6.54 20.71 -6.90
C ASN A 201 6.50 19.43 -6.04
N PHE A 202 7.40 18.51 -6.35
CA PHE A 202 7.67 17.35 -5.54
C PHE A 202 9.18 17.24 -5.28
N ASN A 203 9.56 17.20 -4.01
CA ASN A 203 10.93 16.98 -3.59
C ASN A 203 11.08 15.54 -3.09
N SER A 204 11.91 14.75 -3.78
CA SER A 204 12.36 13.45 -3.35
C SER A 204 13.81 13.50 -2.97
N GLY A 205 14.12 13.23 -1.71
CA GLY A 205 15.48 13.16 -1.21
C GLY A 205 15.98 14.41 -0.48
N GLY A 206 17.12 14.21 0.18
CA GLY A 206 17.77 15.25 0.94
C GLY A 206 18.79 14.71 1.95
N LYS A 207 19.34 15.60 2.79
CA LYS A 207 20.34 15.23 3.82
C LYS A 207 19.80 14.26 4.86
N GLY A 208 18.49 14.29 5.11
CA GLY A 208 17.81 13.40 6.05
C GLY A 208 17.60 11.99 5.52
N SER A 209 17.53 11.80 4.21
CA SER A 209 17.35 10.48 3.61
C SER A 209 18.54 9.57 3.86
N GLY A 210 18.29 8.29 4.06
CA GLY A 210 19.34 7.29 4.23
C GLY A 210 18.82 5.95 4.75
N LEU A 211 19.64 4.94 4.57
CA LEU A 211 19.39 3.61 5.10
C LEU A 211 19.96 3.51 6.52
N HIS A 212 19.15 3.05 7.47
CA HIS A 212 19.53 2.84 8.85
C HIS A 212 19.36 1.36 9.22
N MET A 213 20.23 0.84 10.05
CA MET A 213 20.21 -0.53 10.53
C MET A 213 20.32 -0.55 12.07
N THR A 214 19.55 -1.42 12.68
CA THR A 214 19.69 -1.82 14.09
C THR A 214 19.96 -3.32 14.20
N VAL A 215 20.59 -3.75 15.28
CA VAL A 215 20.81 -5.15 15.64
C VAL A 215 20.41 -5.44 17.10
N ASP A 216 19.73 -4.49 17.74
CA ASP A 216 19.34 -4.52 19.15
C ASP A 216 17.86 -4.11 19.34
N GLY A 217 17.01 -4.45 18.36
CA GLY A 217 15.58 -4.19 18.41
C GLY A 217 15.22 -2.69 18.35
N GLY A 218 16.10 -1.86 17.80
CA GLY A 218 15.86 -0.42 17.67
C GLY A 218 16.30 0.40 18.86
N THR A 219 17.06 -0.18 19.80
CA THR A 219 17.68 0.57 20.91
C THR A 219 18.72 1.55 20.38
N THR A 220 19.53 1.09 19.43
CA THR A 220 20.49 1.94 18.69
C THR A 220 20.34 1.75 17.18
N TRP A 221 20.63 2.82 16.43
CA TRP A 221 20.55 2.82 14.97
C TRP A 221 21.84 3.35 14.37
N LYS A 222 22.40 2.60 13.40
CA LYS A 222 23.52 3.02 12.59
C LYS A 222 23.01 3.47 11.21
N ARG A 223 23.32 4.72 10.82
CA ARG A 223 23.16 5.16 9.44
C ARG A 223 24.25 4.54 8.57
N LEU A 224 23.85 3.86 7.50
CA LEU A 224 24.73 3.29 6.49
C LEU A 224 25.02 4.32 5.38
N GLY A 225 26.24 4.28 4.82
CA GLY A 225 26.66 5.28 3.83
C GLY A 225 27.80 4.78 2.95
N GLU A 226 28.61 5.70 2.48
CA GLU A 226 29.74 5.43 1.56
C GLU A 226 30.76 4.43 2.12
N LYS A 227 30.98 4.44 3.44
CA LYS A 227 31.91 3.53 4.11
C LYS A 227 31.45 2.06 4.00
N GLU A 228 30.14 1.86 3.95
CA GLU A 228 29.52 0.56 3.78
C GLU A 228 29.28 0.22 2.29
N GLY A 229 29.67 1.07 1.35
CA GLY A 229 29.55 0.84 -0.10
C GLY A 229 28.26 1.39 -0.72
N LEU A 230 27.47 2.18 0.02
CA LEU A 230 26.28 2.85 -0.52
C LEU A 230 26.63 4.13 -1.32
N PRO A 231 25.72 4.65 -2.15
CA PRO A 231 26.02 5.78 -3.02
C PRO A 231 26.28 7.07 -2.23
N LYS A 232 27.09 7.95 -2.84
CA LYS A 232 27.44 9.25 -2.30
C LYS A 232 26.31 10.26 -2.48
N GLY A 233 26.31 11.25 -1.58
CA GLY A 233 25.45 12.42 -1.70
C GLY A 233 24.07 12.25 -1.08
N HIS A 234 23.10 12.99 -1.61
CA HIS A 234 21.72 12.94 -1.14
C HIS A 234 21.02 11.72 -1.75
N LEU A 235 20.35 10.95 -0.90
CA LEU A 235 19.50 9.86 -1.32
C LEU A 235 18.04 10.31 -1.38
N GLY A 236 17.26 9.67 -2.25
CA GLY A 236 15.82 9.76 -2.30
C GLY A 236 15.16 8.60 -1.52
N ARG A 237 14.11 8.04 -2.09
CA ARG A 237 13.41 6.88 -1.53
C ARG A 237 14.28 5.62 -1.64
N VAL A 238 14.20 4.77 -0.64
CA VAL A 238 14.89 3.48 -0.61
C VAL A 238 13.86 2.40 -0.34
N GLY A 239 13.87 1.33 -1.15
CA GLY A 239 13.18 0.09 -0.88
C GLY A 239 14.16 -0.95 -0.39
N ILE A 240 13.73 -1.86 0.50
CA ILE A 240 14.59 -2.85 1.14
C ILE A 240 13.92 -4.22 1.09
N ALA A 241 14.70 -5.27 0.81
CA ALA A 241 14.25 -6.65 0.95
C ALA A 241 15.35 -7.52 1.53
N ILE A 242 15.00 -8.36 2.50
CA ILE A 242 15.86 -9.38 3.09
C ILE A 242 15.43 -10.74 2.52
N ALA A 243 16.36 -11.53 2.05
CA ALA A 243 16.07 -12.87 1.55
C ALA A 243 15.60 -13.78 2.71
N PRO A 244 14.36 -14.32 2.67
CA PRO A 244 13.87 -15.15 3.76
C PRO A 244 14.64 -16.48 3.93
N SER A 245 15.17 -17.03 2.84
CA SER A 245 15.98 -18.23 2.85
C SER A 245 17.38 -18.02 3.40
N ASN A 246 17.90 -16.78 3.36
CA ASN A 246 19.25 -16.44 3.80
C ASN A 246 19.32 -14.96 4.19
N SER A 247 19.12 -14.64 5.46
CA SER A 247 19.08 -13.25 5.95
C SER A 247 20.43 -12.51 5.93
N ARG A 248 21.51 -13.18 5.49
CA ARG A 248 22.78 -12.50 5.15
C ARG A 248 22.66 -11.73 3.84
N VAL A 249 21.76 -12.17 2.94
CA VAL A 249 21.49 -11.50 1.67
C VAL A 249 20.41 -10.45 1.86
N VAL A 250 20.79 -9.19 1.65
CA VAL A 250 19.92 -8.03 1.74
C VAL A 250 20.08 -7.22 0.46
N TYR A 251 18.95 -6.77 -0.08
CA TYR A 251 18.92 -5.90 -1.25
C TYR A 251 18.36 -4.52 -0.86
N ALA A 252 18.85 -3.49 -1.53
CA ALA A 252 18.35 -2.12 -1.41
C ALA A 252 18.26 -1.45 -2.79
N MET A 253 17.06 -1.02 -3.18
CA MET A 253 16.82 -0.14 -4.32
C MET A 253 16.98 1.29 -3.83
N ILE A 254 17.96 2.02 -4.33
CA ILE A 254 18.31 3.33 -3.79
C ILE A 254 18.15 4.42 -4.85
N GLU A 255 17.20 5.30 -4.64
CA GLU A 255 17.09 6.55 -5.40
C GLU A 255 18.25 7.46 -5.05
N SER A 256 19.05 7.82 -6.07
CA SER A 256 20.16 8.73 -5.96
C SER A 256 20.42 9.41 -7.31
N LYS A 257 21.55 10.08 -7.49
CA LYS A 257 21.92 10.65 -8.80
C LYS A 257 21.87 9.62 -9.92
N VAL A 258 22.21 8.35 -9.61
CA VAL A 258 21.98 7.18 -10.46
C VAL A 258 21.26 6.16 -9.58
N THR A 259 19.97 5.98 -9.82
CA THR A 259 19.19 4.97 -9.09
C THR A 259 19.66 3.58 -9.44
N ALA A 260 19.92 2.75 -8.42
CA ALA A 260 20.50 1.45 -8.61
C ALA A 260 20.07 0.45 -7.53
N LEU A 261 20.16 -0.83 -7.87
CA LEU A 261 20.05 -1.93 -6.92
C LEU A 261 21.41 -2.22 -6.29
N TYR A 262 21.42 -2.30 -4.97
CA TYR A 262 22.57 -2.70 -4.16
C TYR A 262 22.28 -4.03 -3.46
N LYS A 263 23.32 -4.85 -3.28
CA LYS A 263 23.27 -6.14 -2.57
C LYS A 263 24.30 -6.16 -1.47
N SER A 264 23.90 -6.65 -0.31
CA SER A 264 24.79 -7.10 0.77
C SER A 264 24.72 -8.62 0.88
N GLU A 265 25.84 -9.26 1.15
CA GLU A 265 25.96 -10.71 1.39
C GLU A 265 26.45 -11.03 2.82
N ASP A 266 26.54 -9.99 3.65
CA ASP A 266 27.00 -10.07 5.04
C ASP A 266 25.98 -9.46 6.04
N GLY A 267 24.72 -9.45 5.64
CA GLY A 267 23.64 -9.01 6.50
C GLY A 267 23.51 -7.49 6.64
N GLY A 268 23.98 -6.74 5.63
CA GLY A 268 23.88 -5.28 5.58
C GLY A 268 25.11 -4.54 6.09
N ALA A 269 26.19 -5.26 6.42
CA ALA A 269 27.44 -4.63 6.87
C ALA A 269 28.19 -3.93 5.75
N ASN A 270 28.24 -4.57 4.55
CA ASN A 270 28.86 -4.02 3.35
C ASN A 270 27.95 -4.22 2.13
N TRP A 271 27.99 -3.27 1.20
CA TRP A 271 27.11 -3.21 0.04
C TRP A 271 27.88 -3.05 -1.26
N LYS A 272 27.37 -3.67 -2.32
CA LYS A 272 27.88 -3.52 -3.68
C LYS A 272 26.72 -3.20 -4.62
N MET A 273 26.94 -2.27 -5.54
CA MET A 273 26.01 -2.02 -6.63
C MET A 273 25.93 -3.26 -7.52
N VAL A 274 24.73 -3.71 -7.80
CA VAL A 274 24.44 -4.84 -8.70
C VAL A 274 24.18 -4.33 -10.11
N THR A 275 23.25 -3.40 -10.25
CA THR A 275 22.85 -2.83 -11.55
C THR A 275 22.17 -1.47 -11.38
N ASP A 276 22.31 -0.64 -12.40
CA ASP A 276 21.52 0.59 -12.61
C ASP A 276 20.60 0.49 -13.83
N LYS A 277 20.46 -0.72 -14.40
CA LYS A 277 19.66 -0.98 -15.59
C LYS A 277 18.43 -1.82 -15.26
N GLY A 278 17.29 -1.43 -15.87
CA GLY A 278 16.02 -2.12 -15.66
C GLY A 278 15.40 -1.88 -14.27
N VAL A 279 15.89 -0.87 -13.53
CA VAL A 279 15.45 -0.49 -12.19
C VAL A 279 15.33 1.03 -12.07
N GLY A 280 14.54 1.51 -11.10
CA GLY A 280 14.46 2.93 -10.76
C GLY A 280 13.51 3.75 -11.64
N ASP A 281 12.49 3.13 -12.21
CA ASP A 281 11.38 3.87 -12.82
C ASP A 281 10.58 4.57 -11.73
N ARG A 282 10.51 5.90 -11.77
CA ARG A 282 9.83 6.76 -10.78
C ARG A 282 10.02 6.31 -9.32
N PRO A 283 11.25 6.22 -8.78
CA PRO A 283 11.54 5.55 -7.51
C PRO A 283 10.83 6.17 -6.29
N PHE A 284 10.44 7.43 -6.38
CA PHE A 284 9.62 8.09 -5.35
C PHE A 284 8.21 7.47 -5.24
N TYR A 285 7.70 6.84 -6.28
CA TYR A 285 6.39 6.21 -6.36
C TYR A 285 6.48 4.68 -6.31
N TYR A 286 7.48 4.09 -6.98
CA TYR A 286 7.74 2.66 -7.03
C TYR A 286 9.10 2.35 -6.43
N SER A 287 9.16 1.80 -5.24
CA SER A 287 10.42 1.37 -4.65
C SER A 287 10.35 -0.04 -4.07
N GLU A 288 9.23 -0.73 -4.29
CA GLU A 288 8.95 -1.99 -3.66
C GLU A 288 9.45 -3.15 -4.50
N PHE A 289 10.19 -4.04 -3.87
CA PHE A 289 10.60 -5.29 -4.47
C PHE A 289 10.66 -6.37 -3.40
N TYR A 290 10.58 -7.61 -3.85
CA TYR A 290 10.45 -8.77 -2.99
C TYR A 290 11.44 -9.83 -3.40
N VAL A 291 11.90 -10.64 -2.44
CA VAL A 291 12.78 -11.79 -2.67
C VAL A 291 11.95 -13.05 -2.44
N ASP A 292 12.10 -14.01 -3.35
CA ASP A 292 11.48 -15.33 -3.27
C ASP A 292 11.79 -15.98 -1.91
N PRO A 293 10.78 -16.45 -1.18
CA PRO A 293 10.98 -17.11 0.10
C PRO A 293 11.95 -18.29 0.08
N ALA A 294 12.09 -18.96 -1.06
CA ALA A 294 12.93 -20.13 -1.22
C ALA A 294 14.26 -19.88 -1.96
N ASN A 295 14.40 -18.74 -2.66
CA ASN A 295 15.55 -18.46 -3.53
C ASN A 295 16.04 -17.01 -3.40
N GLU A 296 17.14 -16.80 -2.72
CA GLU A 296 17.74 -15.48 -2.49
C GLU A 296 18.14 -14.71 -3.76
N ASN A 297 18.22 -15.35 -4.92
CA ASN A 297 18.57 -14.74 -6.20
C ASN A 297 17.35 -14.47 -7.11
N HIS A 298 16.16 -14.85 -6.69
CA HIS A 298 14.91 -14.55 -7.41
C HIS A 298 14.21 -13.37 -6.77
N LEU A 299 14.03 -12.29 -7.56
CA LEU A 299 13.44 -11.04 -7.11
C LEU A 299 12.29 -10.64 -8.04
N ILE A 300 11.26 -10.03 -7.46
CA ILE A 300 10.19 -9.34 -8.17
C ILE A 300 10.25 -7.87 -7.81
N TYR A 301 10.24 -6.98 -8.82
CA TYR A 301 10.22 -5.53 -8.67
C TYR A 301 8.92 -4.96 -9.21
N LEU A 302 8.23 -4.19 -8.34
CA LEU A 302 6.97 -3.54 -8.64
C LEU A 302 7.23 -2.11 -9.13
N HIS A 303 6.72 -1.81 -10.33
CA HIS A 303 6.72 -0.46 -10.91
C HIS A 303 5.52 -0.31 -11.85
N SER A 304 5.62 0.47 -12.92
CA SER A 304 4.54 0.56 -13.91
C SER A 304 4.20 -0.79 -14.58
N ILE A 305 5.16 -1.70 -14.57
CA ILE A 305 4.99 -3.12 -14.90
C ILE A 305 5.60 -3.95 -13.74
N VAL A 306 5.46 -5.28 -13.78
CA VAL A 306 6.20 -6.15 -12.86
C VAL A 306 7.39 -6.77 -13.59
N SER A 307 8.57 -6.60 -13.01
CA SER A 307 9.80 -7.20 -13.51
C SER A 307 10.34 -8.26 -12.55
N GLU A 308 10.95 -9.30 -13.09
CA GLU A 308 11.64 -10.34 -12.33
C GLU A 308 13.12 -10.42 -12.66
N SER A 309 13.91 -10.87 -11.71
CA SER A 309 15.30 -11.27 -11.86
C SER A 309 15.52 -12.61 -11.20
N ILE A 310 16.16 -13.54 -11.89
CA ILE A 310 16.49 -14.88 -11.37
C ILE A 310 18.00 -15.04 -11.07
N ASP A 311 18.77 -13.97 -11.19
CA ASP A 311 20.23 -13.96 -11.06
C ASP A 311 20.76 -12.96 -10.02
N GLY A 312 19.94 -12.66 -9.02
CA GLY A 312 20.28 -11.75 -7.92
C GLY A 312 20.25 -10.29 -8.32
N GLY A 313 19.39 -9.91 -9.24
CA GLY A 313 19.15 -8.53 -9.66
C GLY A 313 20.08 -8.03 -10.76
N LYS A 314 20.91 -8.87 -11.38
CA LYS A 314 21.85 -8.46 -12.44
C LYS A 314 21.13 -8.17 -13.75
N ASN A 315 20.19 -9.03 -14.11
CA ASN A 315 19.35 -8.90 -15.29
C ASN A 315 17.88 -8.96 -14.90
N TRP A 316 17.06 -8.17 -15.59
CA TRP A 316 15.62 -8.04 -15.35
C TRP A 316 14.84 -8.36 -16.62
N THR A 317 13.77 -9.12 -16.48
CA THR A 317 12.82 -9.44 -17.52
C THR A 317 11.42 -9.04 -17.10
N THR A 318 10.55 -8.73 -18.05
CA THR A 318 9.16 -8.40 -17.75
C THR A 318 8.40 -9.67 -17.38
N MET A 319 7.82 -9.70 -16.16
CA MET A 319 6.92 -10.75 -15.70
C MET A 319 5.47 -10.41 -16.06
N LEU A 320 5.02 -9.19 -15.72
CA LEU A 320 3.71 -8.66 -16.10
C LEU A 320 3.90 -7.45 -17.01
N PRO A 321 3.51 -7.55 -18.28
CA PRO A 321 3.58 -6.43 -19.22
C PRO A 321 2.47 -5.41 -18.95
N TYR A 322 2.58 -4.25 -19.59
CA TYR A 322 1.60 -3.18 -19.51
C TYR A 322 0.20 -3.57 -20.00
N TYR A 323 0.08 -4.63 -20.79
CA TYR A 323 -1.18 -5.12 -21.36
C TYR A 323 -1.59 -6.44 -20.70
N GLY A 324 -2.86 -6.54 -20.31
CA GLY A 324 -3.46 -7.74 -19.73
C GLY A 324 -3.59 -7.72 -18.19
N VAL A 325 -2.79 -6.90 -17.51
CA VAL A 325 -2.94 -6.56 -16.11
C VAL A 325 -2.85 -5.04 -15.98
N HIS A 326 -3.62 -4.45 -15.08
CA HIS A 326 -3.56 -3.01 -14.84
C HIS A 326 -2.16 -2.59 -14.40
N PRO A 327 -1.59 -1.49 -14.94
CA PRO A 327 -0.28 -1.01 -14.52
C PRO A 327 -0.28 -0.41 -13.10
N ASP A 328 0.89 0.06 -12.69
CA ASP A 328 1.14 0.75 -11.43
C ASP A 328 0.93 -0.14 -10.19
N HIS A 329 1.96 -0.97 -9.93
CA HIS A 329 1.95 -2.04 -8.95
C HIS A 329 2.50 -1.57 -7.59
N HIS A 330 1.81 -1.91 -6.47
CA HIS A 330 2.08 -1.34 -5.15
C HIS A 330 2.17 -2.35 -4.01
N ALA A 331 1.60 -3.52 -4.16
CA ALA A 331 1.56 -4.51 -3.10
C ALA A 331 1.81 -5.91 -3.65
N LEU A 332 2.51 -6.73 -2.88
CA LEU A 332 2.71 -8.12 -3.22
C LEU A 332 2.78 -8.96 -1.94
N TRP A 333 2.10 -10.08 -1.98
CA TRP A 333 2.27 -11.14 -1.00
C TRP A 333 2.72 -12.40 -1.72
N TRP A 334 3.93 -12.85 -1.39
CA TRP A 334 4.49 -14.08 -1.90
C TRP A 334 4.32 -15.18 -0.86
N ASN A 335 3.62 -16.26 -1.21
CA ASN A 335 3.34 -17.34 -0.27
C ASN A 335 4.64 -17.99 0.23
N PRO A 336 5.00 -17.84 1.53
CA PRO A 336 6.25 -18.33 2.04
C PRO A 336 6.37 -19.85 2.12
N THR A 337 5.25 -20.57 2.01
CA THR A 337 5.21 -22.05 2.02
C THR A 337 4.98 -22.64 0.64
N ASN A 338 4.51 -21.84 -0.32
CA ASN A 338 4.30 -22.23 -1.70
C ASN A 338 4.71 -21.08 -2.64
N PRO A 339 5.98 -20.97 -3.05
CA PRO A 339 6.45 -19.87 -3.89
C PRO A 339 5.80 -19.77 -5.28
N MET A 340 5.02 -20.77 -5.68
CA MET A 340 4.24 -20.72 -6.93
C MET A 340 3.01 -19.83 -6.81
N GLU A 341 2.58 -19.47 -5.59
CA GLU A 341 1.44 -18.60 -5.34
C GLU A 341 1.90 -17.19 -4.98
N ILE A 342 1.47 -16.23 -5.80
CA ILE A 342 1.81 -14.82 -5.68
C ILE A 342 0.53 -14.01 -5.82
N TRP A 343 0.26 -13.13 -4.87
CA TRP A 343 -0.83 -12.15 -4.93
C TRP A 343 -0.24 -10.76 -5.12
N GLU A 344 -0.77 -10.03 -6.07
CA GLU A 344 -0.29 -8.72 -6.48
C GLU A 344 -1.43 -7.71 -6.50
N GLY A 345 -1.15 -6.48 -6.00
CA GLY A 345 -2.07 -5.36 -5.97
C GLY A 345 -1.54 -4.16 -6.74
N ASN A 346 -2.38 -3.60 -7.59
CA ASN A 346 -2.08 -2.45 -8.45
C ASN A 346 -3.18 -1.39 -8.41
N ASP A 347 -3.09 -0.37 -9.28
CA ASP A 347 -4.08 0.70 -9.33
C ASP A 347 -5.46 0.26 -9.85
N GLY A 348 -5.56 -0.90 -10.50
CA GLY A 348 -6.80 -1.51 -10.97
C GLY A 348 -7.33 -2.66 -10.12
N GLY A 349 -6.65 -3.04 -9.04
CA GLY A 349 -7.16 -4.06 -8.13
C GLY A 349 -6.17 -5.14 -7.74
N LEU A 350 -6.64 -6.37 -7.67
CA LEU A 350 -5.91 -7.52 -7.16
C LEU A 350 -5.78 -8.60 -8.22
N ASN A 351 -4.61 -9.19 -8.32
CA ASN A 351 -4.32 -10.30 -9.23
C ASN A 351 -3.65 -11.45 -8.46
N VAL A 352 -3.79 -12.67 -8.97
CA VAL A 352 -3.12 -13.85 -8.42
C VAL A 352 -2.45 -14.67 -9.52
N SER A 353 -1.25 -15.14 -9.24
CA SER A 353 -0.59 -16.22 -9.97
C SER A 353 -0.50 -17.45 -9.07
N ARG A 354 -0.76 -18.63 -9.64
CA ARG A 354 -0.64 -19.93 -8.96
C ARG A 354 0.45 -20.81 -9.58
N ASP A 355 1.23 -20.26 -10.48
CA ASP A 355 2.27 -20.97 -11.25
C ASP A 355 3.62 -20.22 -11.30
N GLY A 356 3.89 -19.41 -10.26
CA GLY A 356 5.13 -18.68 -10.11
C GLY A 356 5.27 -17.48 -11.05
N GLY A 357 4.16 -16.82 -11.37
CA GLY A 357 4.14 -15.61 -12.19
C GLY A 357 3.99 -15.83 -13.69
N LYS A 358 3.80 -17.08 -14.15
CA LYS A 358 3.67 -17.37 -15.59
C LYS A 358 2.30 -17.00 -16.14
N ASN A 359 1.25 -17.22 -15.36
CA ASN A 359 -0.12 -16.81 -15.69
C ASN A 359 -0.71 -16.05 -14.50
N TRP A 360 -1.56 -15.07 -14.80
CA TRP A 360 -2.20 -14.21 -13.82
C TRP A 360 -3.69 -14.17 -14.04
N GLU A 361 -4.43 -14.18 -12.95
CA GLU A 361 -5.88 -14.09 -12.90
C GLU A 361 -6.26 -12.81 -12.15
N PHE A 362 -7.06 -11.95 -12.77
CA PHE A 362 -7.64 -10.79 -12.12
C PHE A 362 -8.77 -11.22 -11.17
N ILE A 363 -8.88 -10.57 -10.01
CA ILE A 363 -9.94 -10.80 -9.02
C ILE A 363 -11.02 -9.73 -9.20
N PRO A 364 -12.08 -10.00 -9.98
CA PRO A 364 -13.02 -8.96 -10.42
C PRO A 364 -14.06 -8.58 -9.36
N ASN A 365 -14.13 -9.32 -8.28
CA ASN A 365 -15.19 -9.20 -7.26
C ASN A 365 -14.78 -8.43 -6.00
N LEU A 366 -13.68 -7.67 -6.05
CA LEU A 366 -13.29 -6.73 -5.00
C LEU A 366 -13.85 -5.34 -5.35
N PRO A 367 -14.97 -4.92 -4.72
CA PRO A 367 -15.73 -3.74 -5.17
C PRO A 367 -15.11 -2.45 -4.64
N LEU A 368 -13.99 -2.07 -5.19
CA LEU A 368 -13.26 -0.84 -4.90
C LEU A 368 -13.40 0.16 -6.05
N GLY A 369 -13.33 1.45 -5.76
CA GLY A 369 -13.28 2.50 -6.75
C GLY A 369 -12.74 3.79 -6.14
N GLN A 370 -11.74 4.39 -6.78
CA GLN A 370 -11.15 5.66 -6.34
C GLN A 370 -11.72 6.80 -7.17
N PHE A 371 -12.93 7.25 -6.83
CA PHE A 371 -13.61 8.33 -7.52
C PHE A 371 -12.97 9.68 -7.20
N TYR A 372 -12.76 10.51 -8.24
CA TYR A 372 -12.42 11.93 -8.10
C TYR A 372 -13.67 12.76 -7.85
N HIS A 373 -14.68 12.61 -8.70
CA HIS A 373 -15.98 13.28 -8.59
C HIS A 373 -17.11 12.33 -8.84
N ILE A 374 -18.30 12.65 -8.31
CA ILE A 374 -19.53 11.90 -8.55
C ILE A 374 -20.67 12.87 -8.88
N ASN A 375 -21.48 12.51 -9.86
CA ASN A 375 -22.70 13.22 -10.26
C ASN A 375 -23.87 12.25 -10.41
N TYR A 376 -25.05 12.77 -10.63
CA TYR A 376 -26.26 12.00 -10.91
C TYR A 376 -27.16 12.73 -11.89
N ASP A 377 -27.97 11.97 -12.66
CA ASP A 377 -29.05 12.50 -13.50
C ASP A 377 -30.39 12.56 -12.73
N LEU A 378 -31.42 13.10 -13.40
CA LEU A 378 -32.76 13.23 -12.83
C LEU A 378 -33.75 12.18 -13.38
N GLN A 379 -33.25 11.11 -13.99
CA GLN A 379 -34.07 10.02 -14.50
C GLN A 379 -34.69 9.17 -13.38
N VAL A 380 -35.62 8.29 -13.71
CA VAL A 380 -36.23 7.34 -12.75
C VAL A 380 -36.18 5.94 -13.35
N PRO A 381 -35.32 5.04 -12.84
CA PRO A 381 -34.30 5.26 -11.82
C PRO A 381 -33.20 6.23 -12.27
N TYR A 382 -32.66 7.01 -11.34
CA TYR A 382 -31.52 7.87 -11.66
C TYR A 382 -30.23 7.05 -11.79
N HIS A 383 -29.28 7.60 -12.54
CA HIS A 383 -27.95 7.03 -12.66
C HIS A 383 -26.94 7.85 -11.85
N VAL A 384 -25.89 7.18 -11.45
CA VAL A 384 -24.70 7.78 -10.84
C VAL A 384 -23.57 7.77 -11.86
N TYR A 385 -22.84 8.87 -11.92
CA TYR A 385 -21.70 9.07 -12.81
C TYR A 385 -20.47 9.39 -12.02
N GLY A 386 -19.31 8.95 -12.46
CA GLY A 386 -18.06 9.32 -11.84
C GLY A 386 -16.84 8.93 -12.63
N GLY A 387 -15.79 9.75 -12.50
CA GLY A 387 -14.46 9.47 -13.01
C GLY A 387 -13.59 8.89 -11.91
N LEU A 388 -12.88 7.81 -12.24
CA LEU A 388 -11.97 7.12 -11.33
C LEU A 388 -10.53 7.40 -11.69
N GLN A 389 -9.67 7.44 -10.71
CA GLN A 389 -8.23 7.49 -10.94
C GLN A 389 -7.80 6.22 -11.66
N ASP A 390 -7.18 6.39 -12.83
CA ASP A 390 -6.60 5.34 -13.67
C ASP A 390 -7.59 4.26 -14.19
N ASN A 391 -8.90 4.35 -13.87
CA ASN A 391 -9.90 3.31 -14.13
C ASN A 391 -11.15 3.80 -14.89
N GLY A 392 -10.99 4.80 -15.73
CA GLY A 392 -12.03 5.29 -16.63
C GLY A 392 -13.12 6.13 -15.97
N THR A 393 -14.13 6.45 -16.77
CA THR A 393 -15.32 7.20 -16.35
C THR A 393 -16.56 6.34 -16.56
N TRP A 394 -17.36 6.19 -15.53
CA TRP A 394 -18.43 5.22 -15.47
C TRP A 394 -19.80 5.84 -15.20
N LYS A 395 -20.83 5.17 -15.71
CA LYS A 395 -22.25 5.39 -15.42
C LYS A 395 -22.85 4.09 -14.90
N GLY A 396 -23.58 4.17 -13.79
CA GLY A 396 -24.31 3.02 -13.23
C GLY A 396 -25.66 3.41 -12.68
N PRO A 397 -26.62 2.48 -12.58
CA PRO A 397 -27.95 2.76 -12.06
C PRO A 397 -27.91 2.87 -10.52
N ALA A 398 -28.71 3.76 -9.95
CA ALA A 398 -28.89 3.82 -8.51
C ALA A 398 -29.63 2.58 -7.97
N TYR A 399 -30.51 1.99 -8.74
CA TYR A 399 -31.19 0.71 -8.50
C TYR A 399 -31.75 0.13 -9.80
N VAL A 400 -32.02 -1.16 -9.77
CA VAL A 400 -32.55 -1.93 -10.90
C VAL A 400 -33.88 -2.60 -10.53
N TRP A 401 -34.67 -2.97 -11.55
CA TRP A 401 -35.97 -3.61 -11.34
C TRP A 401 -35.90 -5.15 -11.33
N HIS A 402 -34.80 -5.74 -11.78
CA HIS A 402 -34.61 -7.20 -11.73
C HIS A 402 -34.17 -7.67 -10.34
N SER A 403 -34.38 -8.94 -10.04
CA SER A 403 -34.19 -9.51 -8.70
C SER A 403 -32.75 -9.72 -8.30
N ASP A 404 -31.82 -9.72 -9.27
CA ASP A 404 -30.43 -10.11 -9.06
C ASP A 404 -29.57 -8.97 -8.46
N GLY A 405 -30.16 -7.79 -8.27
CA GLY A 405 -29.44 -6.59 -7.84
C GLY A 405 -28.64 -5.96 -8.97
N ILE A 406 -27.84 -4.96 -8.68
CA ILE A 406 -27.00 -4.26 -9.66
C ILE A 406 -25.82 -5.19 -10.03
N LEU A 407 -25.67 -5.50 -11.32
CA LEU A 407 -24.62 -6.35 -11.87
C LEU A 407 -23.56 -5.51 -12.60
N ASP A 408 -22.42 -6.12 -12.92
CA ASP A 408 -21.37 -5.51 -13.75
C ASP A 408 -21.93 -5.05 -15.10
N SER A 409 -22.82 -5.82 -15.69
CA SER A 409 -23.48 -5.51 -16.96
C SER A 409 -24.41 -4.29 -16.93
N ASP A 410 -24.79 -3.82 -15.73
CA ASP A 410 -25.59 -2.60 -15.56
C ASP A 410 -24.72 -1.34 -15.56
N TRP A 411 -23.41 -1.49 -15.42
CA TRP A 411 -22.44 -0.41 -15.48
C TRP A 411 -21.94 -0.21 -16.91
N GLN A 412 -21.79 1.03 -17.31
CA GLN A 412 -21.27 1.43 -18.60
C GLN A 412 -20.03 2.30 -18.45
N GLU A 413 -18.93 1.87 -19.05
CA GLU A 413 -17.76 2.72 -19.24
C GLU A 413 -18.08 3.75 -20.33
N LEU A 414 -17.97 5.04 -19.96
CA LEU A 414 -18.23 6.15 -20.89
C LEU A 414 -16.96 6.58 -21.61
N TYR A 415 -15.83 6.52 -20.92
CA TYR A 415 -14.51 6.86 -21.45
C TYR A 415 -13.42 6.17 -20.69
N PHE A 416 -12.39 5.74 -21.41
CA PHE A 416 -11.22 5.06 -20.85
C PHE A 416 -10.16 6.06 -20.38
N GLY A 417 -9.28 5.65 -19.46
CA GLY A 417 -8.12 6.37 -18.97
C GLY A 417 -8.31 6.95 -17.58
N ASP A 418 -7.61 8.05 -17.28
CA ASP A 418 -7.73 8.74 -15.98
C ASP A 418 -9.02 9.59 -16.02
N GLY A 419 -10.11 9.03 -15.52
CA GLY A 419 -11.40 9.71 -15.46
C GLY A 419 -11.39 10.75 -14.33
N PHE A 420 -11.89 11.95 -14.60
CA PHE A 420 -11.93 13.00 -13.59
C PHE A 420 -13.37 13.33 -13.19
N ASP A 421 -14.19 13.78 -14.12
CA ASP A 421 -15.59 14.12 -13.88
C ASP A 421 -16.49 13.69 -15.04
N ALA A 422 -17.75 13.43 -14.74
CA ALA A 422 -18.81 13.14 -15.70
C ALA A 422 -20.05 13.91 -15.31
N ILE A 423 -20.44 14.90 -16.13
CA ILE A 423 -21.53 15.83 -15.83
C ILE A 423 -22.67 15.54 -16.80
N PRO A 424 -23.77 14.89 -16.34
CA PRO A 424 -24.97 14.73 -17.17
C PRO A 424 -25.63 16.07 -17.44
N ASP A 425 -26.08 16.29 -18.68
CA ASP A 425 -26.83 17.49 -19.04
C ASP A 425 -28.22 17.44 -18.42
N ALA A 426 -28.59 18.52 -17.70
CA ALA A 426 -29.89 18.59 -17.03
C ALA A 426 -31.08 18.87 -17.99
N SER A 427 -30.80 19.32 -19.21
CA SER A 427 -31.80 19.73 -20.19
C SER A 427 -31.98 18.72 -21.34
N GLU A 428 -30.96 17.88 -21.58
CA GLU A 428 -30.97 16.90 -22.67
C GLU A 428 -30.62 15.51 -22.15
N ASP A 429 -31.56 14.61 -22.11
CA ASP A 429 -31.34 13.21 -21.80
C ASP A 429 -30.32 12.61 -22.76
N ASN A 430 -29.36 11.85 -22.24
CA ASN A 430 -28.27 11.17 -22.94
C ASN A 430 -27.05 12.01 -23.33
N TRP A 431 -26.97 13.28 -22.94
CA TRP A 431 -25.72 14.02 -23.06
C TRP A 431 -24.94 14.02 -21.74
N VAL A 432 -23.67 13.68 -21.81
CA VAL A 432 -22.74 13.68 -20.68
C VAL A 432 -21.44 14.35 -21.10
N TYR A 433 -21.03 15.36 -20.36
CA TYR A 433 -19.74 16.01 -20.54
C TYR A 433 -18.70 15.28 -19.71
N LEU A 434 -17.58 14.89 -20.32
CA LEU A 434 -16.49 14.16 -19.68
C LEU A 434 -15.23 15.02 -19.61
N LEU A 435 -14.52 14.95 -18.46
CA LEU A 435 -13.26 15.65 -18.18
C LEU A 435 -12.17 14.67 -17.83
#